data_427e5b6c752a2b608af188315406ead6
#
_entry.id   427e5b6c752a2b608af188315406ead6
#
_cell.length_a   1.000
_cell.length_b   1.000
_cell.length_c   1.000
_cell.angle_alpha   90.00
_cell.angle_beta   90.00
_cell.angle_gamma   90.00
#
_symmetry.space_group_name_H-M   'P 1'
#
loop_
_entity.id
_entity.type
_entity.pdbx_description
1 polymer ?
#
loop_
_entity_poly.entity_id
_entity_poly.type
_entity_poly.pdbx_seq_one_letter_code
_entity_poly.pdbx_strand_id
1 'polypeptide(L)' 'KNNRIDYPARCAEYPSIDDYLLEVEKEILCDALEKVRWNKTLAAKKLGITFRSLRYRLQKLGLDDE' A
#
# COMPACT_ATOMS: atom_id res chain seq x y z
N LYS A 1 15.54 2.69 -24.20
CA LYS A 1 15.18 2.48 -23.71
C LYS A 1 14.74 2.03 -23.15
N ASN A 2 14.69 2.10 -23.16
CA ASN A 2 14.39 1.81 -22.51
C ASN A 2 13.42 1.16 -22.12
N ASN A 3 13.13 0.62 -22.45
CA ASN A 3 12.33 -0.06 -21.87
C ASN A 3 12.76 -0.49 -20.65
N ARG A 4 13.63 -0.02 -20.16
CA ARG A 4 14.09 -0.35 -18.94
C ARG A 4 13.23 0.25 -17.87
N ILE A 5 13.02 -0.45 -16.80
CA ILE A 5 12.25 0.06 -15.69
C ILE A 5 13.05 1.07 -14.92
N ASP A 6 12.46 2.22 -14.72
CA ASP A 6 13.11 3.26 -13.94
C ASP A 6 12.72 3.10 -12.50
N TYR A 7 13.60 2.57 -11.69
CA TYR A 7 13.31 2.43 -10.29
C TYR A 7 13.42 3.78 -9.61
N PRO A 8 12.52 4.06 -8.68
CA PRO A 8 12.65 5.30 -7.91
C PRO A 8 13.96 5.29 -7.14
N ALA A 9 14.51 6.47 -6.95
CA ALA A 9 15.76 6.57 -6.22
C ALA A 9 15.64 5.96 -4.84
N ARG A 10 14.49 6.09 -4.21
CA ARG A 10 14.35 5.59 -2.85
C ARG A 10 14.33 4.07 -2.78
N CYS A 11 14.23 3.41 -3.91
CA CYS A 11 14.32 1.96 -3.90
C CYS A 11 15.67 1.51 -3.34
N ALA A 12 16.70 2.28 -3.61
CA ALA A 12 18.03 1.95 -3.12
C ALA A 12 18.18 2.23 -1.63
N GLU A 13 17.19 2.88 -1.02
CA GLU A 13 17.26 3.20 0.39
C GLU A 13 16.73 2.09 1.27
N TYR A 14 16.18 1.04 0.68
CA TYR A 14 15.57 -0.02 1.46
C TYR A 14 16.45 -1.25 1.45
N PRO A 15 16.48 -1.98 2.57
CA PRO A 15 17.35 -3.16 2.65
C PRO A 15 16.97 -4.28 1.70
N SER A 16 15.73 -4.31 1.22
CA SER A 16 15.33 -5.36 0.31
C SER A 16 14.16 -4.91 -0.52
N ILE A 17 13.92 -5.66 -1.59
CA ILE A 17 12.77 -5.36 -2.43
C ILE A 17 11.47 -5.56 -1.64
N ASP A 18 11.46 -6.51 -0.72
CA ASP A 18 10.26 -6.73 0.09
C ASP A 18 9.94 -5.48 0.91
N ASP A 19 10.95 -4.87 1.49
CA ASP A 19 10.72 -3.66 2.27
C ASP A 19 10.21 -2.53 1.39
N TYR A 20 10.77 -2.41 0.21
CA TYR A 20 10.32 -1.38 -0.70
C TYR A 20 8.87 -1.61 -1.11
N LEU A 21 8.51 -2.85 -1.42
CA LEU A 21 7.14 -3.17 -1.81
C LEU A 21 6.16 -2.90 -0.69
N LEU A 22 6.56 -3.17 0.55
CA LEU A 22 5.69 -2.85 1.69
C LEU A 22 5.43 -1.36 1.78
N GLU A 23 6.45 -0.56 1.51
CA GLU A 23 6.27 0.89 1.58
C GLU A 23 5.34 1.37 0.48
N VAL A 24 5.48 0.82 -0.72
CA VAL A 24 4.58 1.16 -1.82
C VAL A 24 3.15 0.76 -1.48
N GLU A 25 2.98 -0.43 -0.94
CA GLU A 25 1.66 -0.88 -0.54
C GLU A 25 1.04 0.06 0.48
N LYS A 26 1.84 0.48 1.45
CA LYS A 26 1.37 1.41 2.47
C LYS A 26 0.89 2.72 1.85
N GLU A 27 1.65 3.23 0.89
CA GLU A 27 1.25 4.48 0.24
C GLU A 27 -0.06 4.34 -0.51
N ILE A 28 -0.22 3.22 -1.20
CA ILE A 28 -1.44 2.98 -1.96
C ILE A 28 -2.64 2.87 -1.03
N LEU A 29 -2.48 2.13 0.05
CA LEU A 29 -3.58 1.95 0.99
C LEU A 29 -3.94 3.26 1.68
N CYS A 30 -2.94 4.03 2.10
CA CYS A 30 -3.20 5.29 2.77
C CYS A 30 -3.90 6.26 1.83
N ASP A 31 -3.46 6.32 0.58
CA ASP A 31 -4.08 7.21 -0.37
C ASP A 31 -5.54 6.85 -0.59
N ALA A 32 -5.83 5.57 -0.76
CA ALA A 32 -7.19 5.13 -0.97
C ALA A 32 -8.07 5.43 0.25
N LEU A 33 -7.51 5.20 1.44
CA LEU A 33 -8.27 5.45 2.66
C LEU A 33 -8.57 6.93 2.84
N GLU A 34 -7.59 7.79 2.56
CA GLU A 34 -7.81 9.22 2.74
C GLU A 34 -8.87 9.74 1.79
N LYS A 35 -8.93 9.18 0.61
CA LYS A 35 -9.94 9.62 -0.35
C LYS A 35 -11.35 9.27 0.07
N VAL A 36 -11.52 8.29 0.94
CA VAL A 36 -12.83 7.90 1.44
C VAL A 36 -12.94 8.14 2.94
N ARG A 37 -12.09 9.01 3.46
CA ARG A 37 -12.11 9.42 4.87
C ARG A 37 -11.99 8.23 5.80
N TRP A 38 -11.12 7.29 5.43
CA TRP A 38 -10.82 6.10 6.22
C TRP A 38 -12.01 5.17 6.39
N ASN A 39 -12.95 5.24 5.46
CA ASN A 39 -14.01 4.25 5.39
C ASN A 39 -13.43 3.00 4.74
N LYS A 40 -13.08 2.02 5.57
CA LYS A 40 -12.35 0.85 5.07
C LYS A 40 -13.17 0.05 4.06
N THR A 41 -14.49 0.00 4.24
CA THR A 41 -15.33 -0.72 3.30
C THR A 41 -15.24 -0.10 1.91
N LEU A 42 -15.34 1.22 1.84
CA LEU A 42 -15.26 1.89 0.55
C LEU A 42 -13.85 1.79 -0.03
N ALA A 43 -12.84 1.88 0.81
CA ALA A 43 -11.47 1.76 0.34
C ALA A 43 -11.22 0.39 -0.29
N ALA A 44 -11.72 -0.65 0.34
CA ALA A 44 -11.56 -2.00 -0.20
C ALA A 44 -12.21 -2.10 -1.56
N LYS A 45 -13.40 -1.53 -1.72
CA LYS A 45 -14.07 -1.54 -3.00
C LYS A 45 -13.26 -0.83 -4.07
N LYS A 46 -12.72 0.33 -3.73
CA LYS A 46 -11.93 1.08 -4.69
C LYS A 46 -10.66 0.33 -5.10
N LEU A 47 -10.10 -0.42 -4.17
CA LEU A 47 -8.89 -1.18 -4.43
C LEU A 47 -9.17 -2.53 -5.07
N GLY A 48 -10.43 -2.92 -5.17
CA GLY A 48 -10.76 -4.21 -5.78
C GLY A 48 -10.43 -5.39 -4.91
N ILE A 49 -10.44 -5.21 -3.60
CA ILE A 49 -10.15 -6.29 -2.65
C ILE A 49 -11.29 -6.37 -1.64
N THR A 50 -11.30 -7.47 -0.88
CA THR A 50 -12.30 -7.63 0.14
C THR A 50 -11.95 -6.80 1.38
N PHE A 51 -12.96 -6.52 2.19
CA PHE A 51 -12.72 -5.81 3.44
C PHE A 51 -11.73 -6.57 4.32
N ARG A 52 -11.88 -7.89 4.37
CA ARG A 52 -10.99 -8.71 5.18
C ARG A 52 -9.54 -8.60 4.68
N SER A 53 -9.37 -8.63 3.36
CA SER A 53 -8.04 -8.52 2.79
C SER A 53 -7.42 -7.16 3.12
N LEU A 54 -8.22 -6.10 3.01
CA LEU A 54 -7.73 -4.78 3.34
C LEU A 54 -7.32 -4.71 4.80
N ARG A 55 -8.15 -5.25 5.68
CA ARG A 55 -7.84 -5.20 7.10
C ARG A 55 -6.56 -5.96 7.41
N TYR A 56 -6.38 -7.12 6.79
CA TYR A 56 -5.17 -7.89 7.00
C TYR A 56 -3.94 -7.07 6.59
N ARG A 57 -4.05 -6.40 5.43
CA ARG A 57 -2.91 -5.61 4.94
C ARG A 57 -2.61 -4.44 5.88
N LEU A 58 -3.65 -3.80 6.39
CA LEU A 58 -3.45 -2.69 7.31
C LEU A 58 -2.79 -3.15 8.60
N GLN A 59 -3.20 -4.30 9.11
CA GLN A 59 -2.59 -4.83 10.31
C GLN A 59 -1.14 -5.19 10.09
N LYS A 60 -0.85 -5.78 8.94
CA LYS A 60 0.51 -6.15 8.61
C LYS A 60 1.42 -4.93 8.56
N LEU A 61 0.89 -3.81 8.10
CA LEU A 61 1.66 -2.58 7.96
C LEU A 61 1.63 -1.72 9.21
N GLY A 62 0.89 -2.14 10.24
CA GLY A 62 0.81 -1.36 11.45
C GLY A 62 -0.08 -0.13 11.33
N LEU A 63 -0.98 -0.13 10.36
CA LEU A 63 -1.87 1.02 10.15
C LEU A 63 -3.24 0.83 10.78
N ASP A 64 -3.55 -0.36 11.23
CA ASP A 64 -4.84 -0.65 11.84
C ASP A 64 -4.66 -0.71 13.34
N ASP A 65 -5.34 0.16 14.04
CA ASP A 65 -5.21 0.23 15.50
C ASP A 65 -5.96 -0.89 16.19
N GLU A 66 -6.85 -1.53 15.49
CA GLU A 66 -7.62 -2.60 16.09
C GLU A 66 -6.80 -3.88 16.22
#